data_113315eeda39e43183984ed494bd8257
#
_entry.id   113315eeda39e43183984ed494bd8257
#
_cell.length_a   1.000
_cell.length_b   1.000
_cell.length_c   1.000
_cell.angle_alpha   90.00
_cell.angle_beta   90.00
_cell.angle_gamma   90.00
#
_symmetry.space_group_name_H-M   'P 1'
#
loop_
_entity.id
_entity.type
_entity.pdbx_description
1 polymer ?
#
loop_
_entity_poly.entity_id
_entity_poly.type
_entity_poly.pdbx_seq_one_letter_code
_entity_poly.pdbx_strand_id
1 'polypeptide(L)'
;PNIIYILADDLGISELGCYGQQLIETPNIDRLSQEGMTFSNHYSGTAVSAPSRCVLFTGLHTGHAYIRGNDEMASRGDVWNHKAVLADSTLEGQRPVPAETVMIPAVMKQAGYTTACIGKWGLGYPGSASTPNKMGFDFFYGYNCQREAHTYYPPFLYRNEHREYLNNPLVVPHTKLD
;
A
#
# COMPACT_ATOMS: atom_id res chain seq x y z
N PRO A 1 4.33 22.73 -7.93
CA PRO A 1 3.86 22.58 -6.56
C PRO A 1 4.23 21.23 -5.97
N ASN A 2 4.34 21.12 -4.65
CA ASN A 2 4.44 19.82 -3.98
C ASN A 2 3.06 19.16 -3.94
N ILE A 3 3.03 17.84 -4.10
CA ILE A 3 1.79 17.04 -4.08
C ILE A 3 1.92 15.98 -3.00
N ILE A 4 0.99 15.98 -2.04
CA ILE A 4 0.87 14.96 -1.00
C ILE A 4 -0.45 14.25 -1.21
N TYR A 5 -0.39 12.94 -1.46
CA TYR A 5 -1.57 12.08 -1.58
C TYR A 5 -1.63 11.16 -0.37
N ILE A 6 -2.69 11.26 0.42
CA ILE A 6 -2.91 10.44 1.61
C ILE A 6 -4.05 9.46 1.30
N LEU A 7 -3.73 8.17 1.26
CA LEU A 7 -4.69 7.09 1.08
C LEU A 7 -4.89 6.39 2.43
N ALA A 8 -6.06 6.56 3.02
CA ALA A 8 -6.45 5.78 4.19
C ALA A 8 -6.88 4.38 3.75
N ASP A 9 -6.41 3.36 4.47
CA ASP A 9 -6.74 1.95 4.23
C ASP A 9 -7.87 1.54 5.18
N ASP A 10 -8.92 0.95 4.64
CA ASP A 10 -10.12 0.50 5.37
C ASP A 10 -10.86 1.60 6.16
N LEU A 11 -10.76 2.86 5.74
CA LEU A 11 -11.49 3.98 6.33
C LEU A 11 -12.79 4.26 5.56
N GLY A 12 -13.91 4.07 6.22
CA GLY A 12 -15.23 4.35 5.65
C GLY A 12 -15.59 5.84 5.68
N ILE A 13 -16.45 6.27 4.76
CA ILE A 13 -16.93 7.65 4.69
C ILE A 13 -17.60 8.10 6.00
N SER A 14 -18.30 7.19 6.66
CA SER A 14 -19.02 7.46 7.93
C SER A 14 -18.11 7.52 9.15
N GLU A 15 -16.79 7.45 8.99
CA GLU A 15 -15.81 7.54 10.09
C GLU A 15 -15.18 8.92 10.21
N LEU A 16 -15.57 9.87 9.35
CA LEU A 16 -15.06 11.23 9.35
C LEU A 16 -16.11 12.25 9.76
N GLY A 17 -15.73 13.20 10.61
CA GLY A 17 -16.62 14.28 11.09
C GLY A 17 -17.20 15.11 9.95
N CYS A 18 -16.40 15.44 8.93
CA CYS A 18 -16.84 16.19 7.75
C CYS A 18 -17.92 15.45 6.91
N TYR A 19 -18.13 14.18 7.14
CA TYR A 19 -19.22 13.38 6.55
C TYR A 19 -20.30 12.99 7.56
N GLY A 20 -20.31 13.64 8.76
CA GLY A 20 -21.41 13.55 9.74
C GLY A 20 -21.21 12.54 10.87
N GLN A 21 -20.04 11.92 10.99
CA GLN A 21 -19.68 11.07 12.12
C GLN A 21 -19.57 11.94 13.40
N GLN A 22 -20.03 11.41 14.57
CA GLN A 22 -20.10 12.17 15.83
C GLN A 22 -19.43 11.45 17.02
N LEU A 23 -18.96 10.21 16.86
CA LEU A 23 -18.42 9.40 17.95
C LEU A 23 -16.93 9.64 18.20
N ILE A 24 -16.19 9.98 17.15
CA ILE A 24 -14.77 10.31 17.21
C ILE A 24 -14.52 11.65 16.53
N GLU A 25 -13.52 12.36 17.01
CA GLU A 25 -13.17 13.65 16.44
C GLU A 25 -12.09 13.52 15.37
N THR A 26 -12.29 14.16 14.22
CA THR A 26 -11.33 14.22 13.11
C THR A 26 -10.98 15.67 12.72
N PRO A 27 -10.56 16.52 13.68
CA PRO A 27 -10.54 17.97 13.50
C PRO A 27 -9.60 18.45 12.38
N ASN A 28 -8.50 17.75 12.15
CA ASN A 28 -7.56 18.14 11.10
C ASN A 28 -8.08 17.79 9.70
N ILE A 29 -8.77 16.65 9.55
CA ILE A 29 -9.39 16.25 8.29
C ILE A 29 -10.61 17.13 8.01
N ASP A 30 -11.39 17.44 9.05
CA ASP A 30 -12.55 18.32 8.95
C ASP A 30 -12.13 19.72 8.52
N ARG A 31 -11.02 20.23 9.05
CA ARG A 31 -10.45 21.51 8.61
C ARG A 31 -10.01 21.48 7.15
N LEU A 32 -9.33 20.42 6.70
CA LEU A 32 -8.98 20.26 5.28
C LEU A 32 -10.22 20.28 4.39
N SER A 33 -11.29 19.64 4.81
CA SER A 33 -12.58 19.65 4.11
C SER A 33 -13.17 21.05 3.99
N GLN A 34 -13.06 21.86 5.05
CA GLN A 34 -13.57 23.25 5.09
C GLN A 34 -12.72 24.21 4.24
N GLU A 35 -11.41 24.03 4.24
CA GLU A 35 -10.44 24.90 3.54
C GLU A 35 -10.22 24.47 2.08
N GLY A 36 -10.63 23.27 1.71
CA GLY A 36 -10.38 22.65 0.41
C GLY A 36 -11.66 22.31 -0.35
N MET A 37 -11.55 21.25 -1.17
CA MET A 37 -12.66 20.71 -1.97
C MET A 37 -13.05 19.34 -1.42
N THR A 38 -14.32 19.16 -1.11
CA THR A 38 -14.89 17.88 -0.66
C THR A 38 -15.63 17.19 -1.80
N PHE A 39 -15.31 15.93 -2.06
CA PHE A 39 -15.97 15.12 -3.07
C PHE A 39 -16.97 14.17 -2.39
N SER A 40 -18.25 14.31 -2.70
CA SER A 40 -19.31 13.45 -2.16
C SER A 40 -19.40 12.08 -2.86
N ASN A 41 -18.89 11.99 -4.07
CA ASN A 41 -18.97 10.80 -4.95
C ASN A 41 -17.58 10.42 -5.49
N HIS A 42 -16.63 10.18 -4.59
CA HIS A 42 -15.31 9.67 -4.92
C HIS A 42 -15.16 8.25 -4.37
N TYR A 43 -14.92 7.30 -5.25
CA TYR A 43 -14.87 5.87 -4.90
C TYR A 43 -13.48 5.31 -5.20
N SER A 44 -13.01 4.40 -4.32
CA SER A 44 -11.86 3.57 -4.63
C SER A 44 -12.20 2.59 -5.76
N GLY A 45 -11.20 2.12 -6.49
CA GLY A 45 -11.44 1.17 -7.60
C GLY A 45 -12.01 -0.17 -7.15
N THR A 46 -11.80 -0.54 -5.88
CA THR A 46 -12.30 -1.77 -5.26
C THR A 46 -12.18 -1.67 -3.75
N ALA A 47 -12.93 -2.49 -3.02
CA ALA A 47 -12.89 -2.57 -1.57
C ALA A 47 -11.61 -3.25 -1.01
N VAL A 48 -10.85 -3.98 -1.83
CA VAL A 48 -9.67 -4.73 -1.40
C VAL A 48 -8.39 -3.94 -1.68
N SER A 49 -7.45 -3.94 -0.72
CA SER A 49 -6.30 -3.04 -0.68
C SER A 49 -5.36 -3.12 -1.90
N ALA A 50 -4.86 -4.29 -2.30
CA ALA A 50 -3.90 -4.39 -3.40
C ALA A 50 -4.50 -3.99 -4.75
N PRO A 51 -5.68 -4.48 -5.13
CA PRO A 51 -6.30 -4.06 -6.38
C PRO A 51 -6.70 -2.57 -6.36
N SER A 52 -7.13 -2.01 -5.22
CA SER A 52 -7.39 -0.56 -5.09
C SER A 52 -6.14 0.27 -5.39
N ARG A 53 -4.99 -0.12 -4.84
CA ARG A 53 -3.72 0.56 -5.15
C ARG A 53 -3.25 0.34 -6.58
N CYS A 54 -3.48 -0.85 -7.14
CA CYS A 54 -3.19 -1.09 -8.55
C CYS A 54 -3.99 -0.16 -9.45
N VAL A 55 -5.29 -0.01 -9.21
CA VAL A 55 -6.17 0.94 -9.91
C VAL A 55 -5.67 2.38 -9.74
N LEU A 56 -5.37 2.78 -8.50
CA LEU A 56 -4.90 4.13 -8.21
C LEU A 56 -3.60 4.45 -8.97
N PHE A 57 -2.60 3.59 -8.88
CA PHE A 57 -1.30 3.88 -9.48
C PHE A 57 -1.27 3.76 -11.00
N THR A 58 -2.12 2.92 -11.58
CA THR A 58 -2.15 2.72 -13.04
C THR A 58 -3.18 3.58 -13.75
N GLY A 59 -4.18 4.11 -13.03
CA GLY A 59 -5.33 4.80 -13.63
C GLY A 59 -6.27 3.86 -14.40
N LEU A 60 -6.08 2.55 -14.31
CA LEU A 60 -6.90 1.57 -15.01
C LEU A 60 -8.14 1.20 -14.20
N HIS A 61 -9.27 1.05 -14.87
CA HIS A 61 -10.48 0.51 -14.26
C HIS A 61 -10.24 -0.92 -13.74
N THR A 62 -10.92 -1.33 -12.67
CA THR A 62 -10.78 -2.64 -12.02
C THR A 62 -10.86 -3.82 -12.99
N GLY A 63 -11.69 -3.74 -14.02
CA GLY A 63 -11.80 -4.75 -15.07
C GLY A 63 -10.55 -4.89 -15.96
N HIS A 64 -9.67 -3.90 -15.97
CA HIS A 64 -8.43 -3.86 -16.76
C HIS A 64 -7.18 -3.87 -15.89
N ALA A 65 -7.31 -3.63 -14.58
CA ALA A 65 -6.19 -3.67 -13.64
C ALA A 65 -5.63 -5.09 -13.54
N TYR A 66 -4.30 -5.19 -13.45
CA TYR A 66 -3.61 -6.47 -13.41
C TYR A 66 -3.83 -7.21 -12.09
N ILE A 67 -3.79 -6.49 -10.96
CA ILE A 67 -4.03 -7.04 -9.62
C ILE A 67 -5.52 -6.90 -9.29
N ARG A 68 -6.17 -8.03 -8.99
CA ARG A 68 -7.62 -8.10 -8.74
C ARG A 68 -7.99 -8.63 -7.36
N GLY A 69 -6.98 -9.00 -6.56
CA GLY A 69 -7.13 -9.51 -5.20
C GLY A 69 -5.84 -9.34 -4.40
N ASN A 70 -5.88 -9.63 -3.10
CA ASN A 70 -4.70 -9.70 -2.25
C ASN A 70 -4.01 -11.06 -2.41
N ASP A 71 -3.59 -11.38 -3.63
CA ASP A 71 -3.08 -12.70 -3.97
C ASP A 71 -1.63 -12.88 -3.55
N GLU A 72 -1.36 -14.01 -2.93
CA GLU A 72 -0.02 -14.53 -2.71
C GLU A 72 0.29 -15.65 -3.73
N MET A 73 1.48 -15.65 -4.26
CA MET A 73 1.92 -16.65 -5.26
C MET A 73 2.48 -17.87 -4.55
N ALA A 74 1.67 -18.91 -4.38
CA ALA A 74 2.08 -20.16 -3.74
C ALA A 74 3.30 -20.83 -4.41
N SER A 75 3.56 -20.53 -5.69
CA SER A 75 4.76 -21.00 -6.40
C SER A 75 6.09 -20.50 -5.82
N ARG A 76 6.04 -19.49 -4.95
CA ARG A 76 7.22 -18.98 -4.23
C ARG A 76 7.54 -19.74 -2.92
N GLY A 77 6.83 -20.81 -2.63
CA GLY A 77 6.99 -21.62 -1.44
C GLY A 77 5.92 -21.34 -0.40
N ASP A 78 6.26 -21.56 0.88
CA ASP A 78 5.31 -21.39 1.99
C ASP A 78 5.15 -19.92 2.37
N VAL A 79 4.55 -19.16 1.47
CA VAL A 79 4.32 -17.71 1.59
C VAL A 79 3.43 -17.33 2.77
N TRP A 80 2.70 -18.29 3.33
CA TRP A 80 1.84 -18.10 4.50
C TRP A 80 2.55 -18.36 5.82
N ASN A 81 3.74 -18.92 5.78
CA ASN A 81 4.57 -19.17 6.97
C ASN A 81 5.28 -17.88 7.38
N HIS A 82 4.70 -17.17 8.34
CA HIS A 82 5.21 -15.89 8.78
C HIS A 82 6.67 -15.95 9.25
N LYS A 83 7.02 -16.97 10.03
CA LYS A 83 8.41 -17.12 10.52
C LYS A 83 9.40 -17.35 9.37
N ALA A 84 9.01 -18.14 8.38
CA ALA A 84 9.84 -18.39 7.21
C ALA A 84 10.01 -17.11 6.39
N VAL A 85 8.95 -16.34 6.16
CA VAL A 85 8.98 -15.06 5.42
C VAL A 85 9.85 -14.01 6.15
N LEU A 86 9.84 -14.00 7.49
CA LEU A 86 10.73 -13.11 8.26
C LEU A 86 12.20 -13.48 8.06
N ALA A 87 12.51 -14.77 8.03
CA ALA A 87 13.86 -15.26 7.81
C ALA A 87 14.32 -15.09 6.35
N ASP A 88 13.43 -15.27 5.38
CA ASP A 88 13.73 -15.27 3.96
C ASP A 88 12.72 -14.42 3.16
N SER A 89 13.18 -13.25 2.70
CA SER A 89 12.34 -12.34 1.90
C SER A 89 11.93 -12.91 0.54
N THR A 90 12.61 -13.94 0.05
CA THR A 90 12.23 -14.59 -1.21
C THR A 90 10.88 -15.30 -1.11
N LEU A 91 10.42 -15.59 0.10
CA LEU A 91 9.11 -16.19 0.37
C LEU A 91 7.95 -15.18 0.40
N GLU A 92 8.23 -13.88 0.39
CA GLU A 92 7.17 -12.89 0.22
C GLU A 92 6.53 -13.06 -1.16
N GLY A 93 5.24 -13.26 -1.19
CA GLY A 93 4.54 -13.80 -2.35
C GLY A 93 3.60 -12.84 -3.06
N GLN A 94 3.65 -11.53 -2.78
CA GLN A 94 2.77 -10.56 -3.42
C GLN A 94 2.91 -10.61 -4.94
N ARG A 95 1.75 -10.73 -5.62
CA ARG A 95 1.73 -10.79 -7.09
C ARG A 95 2.33 -9.52 -7.70
N PRO A 96 3.34 -9.62 -8.57
CA PRO A 96 3.90 -8.47 -9.26
C PRO A 96 3.01 -8.03 -10.42
N VAL A 97 3.01 -6.74 -10.73
CA VAL A 97 2.52 -6.23 -12.01
C VAL A 97 3.60 -6.40 -13.08
N PRO A 98 3.26 -6.44 -14.38
CA PRO A 98 4.23 -6.49 -15.46
C PRO A 98 5.22 -5.30 -15.41
N ALA A 99 6.47 -5.56 -15.79
CA ALA A 99 7.55 -4.56 -15.71
C ALA A 99 7.28 -3.30 -16.54
N GLU A 100 6.56 -3.45 -17.64
CA GLU A 100 6.19 -2.39 -18.57
C GLU A 100 5.00 -1.53 -18.09
N THR A 101 4.41 -1.87 -16.94
CA THR A 101 3.26 -1.14 -16.40
C THR A 101 3.67 0.29 -16.03
N VAL A 102 3.03 1.24 -16.68
CA VAL A 102 3.22 2.66 -16.37
C VAL A 102 2.39 3.02 -15.13
N MET A 103 3.03 3.61 -14.14
CA MET A 103 2.39 4.08 -12.91
C MET A 103 2.59 5.59 -12.71
N ILE A 104 1.72 6.20 -11.92
CA ILE A 104 1.77 7.63 -11.58
C ILE A 104 3.20 8.11 -11.23
N PRO A 105 3.97 7.44 -10.34
CA PRO A 105 5.31 7.95 -9.99
C PRO A 105 6.25 8.03 -11.19
N ALA A 106 6.18 7.11 -12.14
CA ALA A 106 6.99 7.18 -13.36
C ALA A 106 6.63 8.40 -14.22
N VAL A 107 5.34 8.70 -14.34
CA VAL A 107 4.85 9.89 -15.06
C VAL A 107 5.27 11.17 -14.33
N MET A 108 5.18 11.21 -13.01
CA MET A 108 5.59 12.37 -12.20
C MET A 108 7.10 12.64 -12.32
N LYS A 109 7.93 11.58 -12.37
CA LYS A 109 9.37 11.73 -12.63
C LYS A 109 9.66 12.36 -13.99
N GLN A 110 8.94 11.98 -15.03
CA GLN A 110 9.06 12.61 -16.35
C GLN A 110 8.72 14.11 -16.31
N ALA A 111 7.83 14.50 -15.41
CA ALA A 111 7.49 15.91 -15.17
C ALA A 111 8.46 16.63 -14.21
N GLY A 112 9.56 15.98 -13.80
CA GLY A 112 10.62 16.57 -12.95
C GLY A 112 10.35 16.48 -11.44
N TYR A 113 9.39 15.68 -10.99
CA TYR A 113 9.13 15.47 -9.56
C TYR A 113 10.08 14.42 -8.97
N THR A 114 10.48 14.63 -7.73
CA THR A 114 11.00 13.57 -6.86
C THR A 114 9.82 12.88 -6.20
N THR A 115 9.81 11.55 -6.21
CA THR A 115 8.66 10.74 -5.82
C THR A 115 8.95 9.88 -4.60
N ALA A 116 8.00 9.79 -3.67
CA ALA A 116 8.12 8.95 -2.49
C ALA A 116 6.82 8.16 -2.26
N CYS A 117 6.95 6.92 -1.78
CA CYS A 117 5.85 6.10 -1.30
C CYS A 117 6.12 5.69 0.14
N ILE A 118 5.17 5.92 1.03
CA ILE A 118 5.27 5.55 2.44
C ILE A 118 4.03 4.74 2.81
N GLY A 119 4.23 3.57 3.42
CA GLY A 119 3.14 2.68 3.81
C GLY A 119 3.16 1.33 3.08
N LYS A 120 1.99 0.79 2.82
CA LYS A 120 1.81 -0.53 2.18
C LYS A 120 2.01 -0.48 0.66
N TRP A 121 2.84 -1.37 0.11
CA TRP A 121 2.99 -1.57 -1.34
C TRP A 121 2.03 -2.64 -1.87
N GLY A 122 2.38 -3.89 -1.78
CA GLY A 122 1.55 -5.04 -2.14
C GLY A 122 1.30 -5.27 -3.63
N LEU A 123 2.15 -4.73 -4.51
CA LEU A 123 2.05 -4.89 -5.97
C LEU A 123 3.30 -5.56 -6.55
N GLY A 124 3.97 -6.37 -5.74
CA GLY A 124 5.15 -7.15 -6.11
C GLY A 124 5.93 -7.58 -4.88
N TYR A 125 6.69 -8.65 -5.02
CA TYR A 125 7.55 -9.17 -3.95
C TYR A 125 8.98 -8.61 -4.07
N PRO A 126 9.80 -8.69 -3.01
CA PRO A 126 11.19 -8.26 -3.06
C PRO A 126 11.96 -8.94 -4.18
N GLY A 127 12.67 -8.15 -4.99
CA GLY A 127 13.38 -8.65 -6.17
C GLY A 127 12.55 -8.83 -7.44
N SER A 128 11.21 -8.67 -7.36
CA SER A 128 10.34 -8.70 -8.55
C SER A 128 10.58 -7.50 -9.46
N ALA A 129 9.94 -7.53 -10.64
CA ALA A 129 9.97 -6.41 -11.58
C ALA A 129 9.22 -5.17 -11.09
N SER A 130 8.36 -5.30 -10.09
CA SER A 130 7.46 -4.25 -9.63
C SER A 130 7.62 -3.90 -8.14
N THR A 131 8.86 -3.81 -7.66
CA THR A 131 9.13 -3.14 -6.38
C THR A 131 8.81 -1.63 -6.52
N PRO A 132 8.53 -0.91 -5.43
CA PRO A 132 8.20 0.52 -5.50
C PRO A 132 9.22 1.33 -6.31
N ASN A 133 10.51 1.11 -6.08
CA ASN A 133 11.58 1.83 -6.76
C ASN A 133 11.62 1.52 -8.26
N LYS A 134 11.39 0.27 -8.67
CA LYS A 134 11.33 -0.12 -10.09
C LYS A 134 10.12 0.46 -10.81
N MET A 135 9.03 0.72 -10.05
CA MET A 135 7.81 1.30 -10.60
C MET A 135 7.82 2.84 -10.59
N GLY A 136 8.96 3.47 -10.25
CA GLY A 136 9.17 4.90 -10.45
C GLY A 136 9.28 5.73 -9.17
N PHE A 137 9.16 5.15 -7.98
CA PHE A 137 9.44 5.88 -6.76
C PHE A 137 10.94 6.03 -6.51
N ASP A 138 11.38 7.24 -6.19
CA ASP A 138 12.77 7.53 -5.79
C ASP A 138 13.03 7.05 -4.37
N PHE A 139 12.00 7.08 -3.52
CA PHE A 139 12.08 6.65 -2.15
C PHE A 139 10.86 5.79 -1.78
N PHE A 140 11.11 4.70 -1.06
CA PHE A 140 10.09 3.87 -0.45
C PHE A 140 10.42 3.63 1.03
N TYR A 141 9.40 3.72 1.89
CA TYR A 141 9.50 3.30 3.28
C TYR A 141 8.19 2.66 3.74
N GLY A 142 8.22 1.39 4.10
CA GLY A 142 7.00 0.72 4.55
C GLY A 142 7.00 -0.79 4.38
N TYR A 143 5.80 -1.34 4.31
CA TYR A 143 5.55 -2.76 4.13
C TYR A 143 5.56 -3.13 2.66
N ASN A 144 6.42 -4.06 2.28
CA ASN A 144 6.32 -4.64 0.94
C ASN A 144 5.12 -5.61 0.84
N CYS A 145 4.91 -6.40 1.88
CA CYS A 145 3.86 -7.41 1.96
C CYS A 145 2.59 -6.89 2.66
N GLN A 146 1.42 -7.15 2.08
CA GLN A 146 0.12 -6.81 2.68
C GLN A 146 -0.05 -7.42 4.05
N ARG A 147 0.27 -8.70 4.17
CA ARG A 147 0.07 -9.49 5.37
C ARG A 147 0.90 -8.97 6.54
N GLU A 148 2.14 -8.55 6.27
CA GLU A 148 3.01 -8.01 7.30
C GLU A 148 2.46 -6.72 7.92
N ALA A 149 1.78 -5.90 7.12
CA ALA A 149 1.14 -4.68 7.61
C ALA A 149 0.06 -4.95 8.66
N HIS A 150 -0.54 -6.15 8.68
CA HIS A 150 -1.55 -6.54 9.67
C HIS A 150 -0.96 -6.87 11.06
N THR A 151 0.35 -6.89 11.22
CA THR A 151 0.98 -7.06 12.52
C THR A 151 0.97 -5.78 13.35
N TYR A 152 0.82 -4.61 12.73
CA TYR A 152 0.93 -3.24 13.29
C TYR A 152 2.29 -2.92 13.92
N TYR A 153 2.98 -3.90 14.47
CA TYR A 153 4.31 -3.79 15.09
C TYR A 153 5.28 -4.76 14.39
N PRO A 154 5.64 -4.48 13.13
CA PRO A 154 6.48 -5.39 12.37
C PRO A 154 7.91 -5.42 12.89
N PRO A 155 8.65 -6.52 12.74
CA PRO A 155 10.04 -6.60 13.11
C PRO A 155 10.97 -5.81 12.19
N PHE A 156 10.52 -5.51 10.98
CA PHE A 156 11.24 -4.66 10.01
C PHE A 156 10.26 -3.93 9.09
N LEU A 157 10.76 -2.87 8.47
CA LEU A 157 10.15 -2.24 7.29
C LEU A 157 11.17 -2.23 6.15
N TYR A 158 10.73 -1.98 4.95
CA TYR A 158 11.62 -1.75 3.83
C TYR A 158 11.94 -0.27 3.71
N ARG A 159 13.24 0.05 3.64
CA ARG A 159 13.75 1.32 3.14
C ARG A 159 14.30 1.05 1.74
N ASN A 160 13.56 1.47 0.72
CA ASN A 160 13.79 1.07 -0.65
C ASN A 160 13.77 -0.47 -0.79
N GLU A 161 14.84 -1.09 -1.24
CA GLU A 161 14.92 -2.54 -1.42
C GLU A 161 15.55 -3.28 -0.22
N HIS A 162 15.85 -2.58 0.90
CA HIS A 162 16.54 -3.15 2.05
C HIS A 162 15.62 -3.19 3.28
N ARG A 163 15.70 -4.30 4.02
CA ARG A 163 15.04 -4.41 5.32
C ARG A 163 15.74 -3.54 6.35
N GLU A 164 14.98 -2.67 7.01
CA GLU A 164 15.38 -1.91 8.18
C GLU A 164 14.72 -2.54 9.39
N TYR A 165 15.52 -3.17 10.25
CA TYR A 165 15.00 -3.87 11.41
C TYR A 165 14.63 -2.90 12.53
N LEU A 166 13.45 -3.11 13.09
CA LEU A 166 12.89 -2.38 14.21
C LEU A 166 13.05 -3.23 15.47
N ASN A 167 13.16 -2.60 16.64
CA ASN A 167 13.29 -3.32 17.91
C ASN A 167 11.93 -3.84 18.43
N ASN A 168 11.06 -4.28 17.53
CA ASN A 168 9.78 -4.86 17.90
C ASN A 168 9.93 -6.37 18.15
N PRO A 169 9.23 -6.91 19.14
CA PRO A 169 9.20 -8.36 19.35
C PRO A 169 8.53 -9.03 18.16
N LEU A 170 8.90 -10.29 17.91
CA LEU A 170 8.28 -11.13 16.89
C LEU A 170 6.85 -11.44 17.35
N VAL A 171 5.91 -10.62 16.89
CA VAL A 171 4.48 -10.88 17.10
C VAL A 171 4.02 -11.75 15.95
N VAL A 172 3.47 -12.92 16.27
CA VAL A 172 2.75 -13.72 15.27
C VAL A 172 1.57 -12.87 14.80
N PRO A 173 1.40 -12.67 13.48
CA PRO A 173 0.26 -11.93 12.97
C PRO A 173 -1.00 -12.50 13.58
N HIS A 174 -1.97 -11.65 13.85
CA HIS A 174 -3.31 -12.12 14.18
C HIS A 174 -3.76 -13.08 13.08
N THR A 175 -3.59 -14.34 13.37
CA THR A 175 -4.26 -15.38 12.64
C THR A 175 -5.72 -15.21 12.99
N LYS A 176 -6.46 -14.51 12.12
CA LYS A 176 -7.88 -14.28 12.27
C LYS A 176 -8.26 -13.53 13.57
N LEU A 177 -8.54 -12.27 13.46
CA LEU A 177 -9.64 -11.71 14.20
C LEU A 177 -10.89 -12.38 13.59
N ASP A 178 -11.32 -13.45 14.23
CA ASP A 178 -12.62 -14.03 13.98
C ASP A 178 -13.70 -13.01 14.37
#